data_a5c73a74f7d2887ffc6aacff70b8f32e
#
_entry.id   a5c73a74f7d2887ffc6aacff70b8f32e
#
_cell.length_a   1.000
_cell.length_b   1.000
_cell.length_c   1.000
_cell.angle_alpha   90.00
_cell.angle_beta   90.00
_cell.angle_gamma   90.00
#
_symmetry.space_group_name_H-M   'P 1'
#
loop_
_entity.id
_entity.type
_entity.pdbx_description
1 polymer ?
#
loop_
_entity_poly.entity_id
_entity_poly.type
_entity_poly.pdbx_seq_one_letter_code
_entity_poly.pdbx_strand_id
1 'polypeptide(L)'
;MAEGAGPRGVLLEVAYDGTAFHGWASQPSVRTVEEVLHGAVLALDPRASPLRGASRTDAGVHAQGQLAAFDTERDIPSKGWVLGVNQHLPDDVAVRSAREVPSAFSPRFSNRGKRYRYRMLVDEVRDPRWRSRAWRVPVLDLDKVAGEARAAEGTHDFAGFRSTGDERVDTVRTLARVAVERETDPRLVSVVVEGDAFLYNMVRILVGTMADVGRGRLEAGAVARAIEGRDRRLAGTTAPAHGLALEQVHVVLPPGAGEPWPR
;
A
#
# COMPACT_ATOMS: atom_id res chain seq x y z
N MET A 1 42.89 15.37 5.25
CA MET A 1 41.99 14.30 4.78
C MET A 1 40.77 14.40 5.66
N ALA A 2 39.60 14.78 5.10
CA ALA A 2 38.38 14.80 5.85
C ALA A 2 38.07 13.35 6.28
N GLU A 3 37.94 13.11 7.57
CA GLU A 3 37.41 11.85 8.10
C GLU A 3 36.07 11.64 7.40
N GLY A 4 35.94 10.55 6.63
CA GLY A 4 34.72 10.22 5.93
C GLY A 4 33.61 10.05 6.96
N ALA A 5 32.59 10.88 6.88
CA ALA A 5 31.36 10.68 7.63
C ALA A 5 30.91 9.24 7.35
N GLY A 6 30.64 8.46 8.42
CA GLY A 6 30.20 7.08 8.28
C GLY A 6 28.92 6.97 7.44
N PRO A 7 28.48 5.76 7.09
CA PRO A 7 27.31 5.57 6.25
C PRO A 7 26.08 6.25 6.86
N ARG A 8 25.33 6.97 6.03
CA ARG A 8 24.05 7.62 6.36
C ARG A 8 22.90 6.89 5.69
N GLY A 9 21.73 6.93 6.31
CA GLY A 9 20.52 6.39 5.72
C GLY A 9 19.79 7.44 4.87
N VAL A 10 19.15 7.00 3.81
CA VAL A 10 18.21 7.81 3.00
C VAL A 10 16.86 7.11 3.01
N LEU A 11 15.82 7.82 3.39
CA LEU A 11 14.43 7.37 3.31
C LEU A 11 13.73 8.05 2.16
N LEU A 12 13.24 7.25 1.22
CA LEU A 12 12.48 7.67 0.05
C LEU A 12 10.99 7.42 0.27
N GLU A 13 10.15 8.37 -0.14
CA GLU A 13 8.73 8.17 -0.36
C GLU A 13 8.47 7.95 -1.86
N VAL A 14 7.82 6.84 -2.19
CA VAL A 14 7.72 6.33 -3.56
C VAL A 14 6.26 6.14 -3.95
N ALA A 15 5.89 6.69 -5.10
CA ALA A 15 4.60 6.44 -5.74
C ALA A 15 4.80 5.57 -6.99
N TYR A 16 3.85 4.68 -7.28
CA TYR A 16 3.87 3.88 -8.49
C TYR A 16 2.49 3.46 -8.97
N ASP A 17 2.37 3.33 -10.29
CA ASP A 17 1.28 2.61 -10.94
C ASP A 17 1.63 1.12 -10.98
N GLY A 18 0.94 0.31 -10.19
CA GLY A 18 1.22 -1.11 -10.02
C GLY A 18 0.82 -2.00 -11.21
N THR A 19 0.14 -1.44 -12.21
CA THR A 19 -0.50 -2.20 -13.31
C THR A 19 0.47 -3.16 -14.02
N ALA A 20 1.70 -2.72 -14.26
CA ALA A 20 2.72 -3.49 -14.97
C ALA A 20 3.73 -4.20 -14.04
N PHE A 21 3.46 -4.23 -12.73
CA PHE A 21 4.35 -4.81 -11.74
C PHE A 21 3.77 -6.07 -11.10
N HIS A 22 4.64 -7.03 -10.83
CA HIS A 22 4.33 -8.23 -10.04
C HIS A 22 4.46 -7.96 -8.52
N GLY A 23 4.12 -6.74 -8.10
CA GLY A 23 4.17 -6.27 -6.72
C GLY A 23 5.45 -5.53 -6.38
N TRP A 24 5.61 -5.28 -5.08
CA TRP A 24 6.76 -4.55 -4.55
C TRP A 24 8.04 -5.40 -4.55
N ALA A 25 8.02 -6.55 -3.86
CA ALA A 25 9.20 -7.31 -3.53
C ALA A 25 9.88 -7.93 -4.75
N SER A 26 11.21 -7.83 -4.82
CA SER A 26 12.02 -8.45 -5.88
C SER A 26 11.76 -9.95 -5.98
N GLN A 27 11.59 -10.44 -7.22
CA GLN A 27 11.32 -11.83 -7.56
C GLN A 27 12.03 -12.18 -8.88
N PRO A 28 12.54 -13.40 -9.02
CA PRO A 28 13.19 -13.81 -10.27
C PRO A 28 12.26 -13.71 -11.48
N SER A 29 12.78 -13.23 -12.59
CA SER A 29 12.15 -13.27 -13.92
C SER A 29 10.87 -12.44 -14.09
N VAL A 30 10.53 -11.58 -13.15
CA VAL A 30 9.37 -10.68 -13.26
C VAL A 30 9.73 -9.26 -12.83
N ARG A 31 9.07 -8.28 -13.42
CA ARG A 31 9.27 -6.85 -13.12
C ARG A 31 8.65 -6.49 -11.78
N THR A 32 9.43 -5.97 -10.83
CA THR A 32 9.00 -5.56 -9.51
C THR A 32 9.41 -4.11 -9.22
N VAL A 33 8.69 -3.44 -8.31
CA VAL A 33 8.97 -2.03 -7.99
C VAL A 33 10.30 -1.89 -7.27
N GLU A 34 10.61 -2.80 -6.34
CA GLU A 34 11.86 -2.79 -5.56
C GLU A 34 13.10 -2.92 -6.46
N GLU A 35 13.05 -3.80 -7.46
CA GLU A 35 14.15 -3.99 -8.41
C GLU A 35 14.37 -2.75 -9.27
N VAL A 36 13.31 -2.17 -9.82
CA VAL A 36 13.38 -0.96 -10.66
C VAL A 36 13.89 0.23 -9.84
N LEU A 37 13.38 0.42 -8.62
CA LEU A 37 13.83 1.49 -7.74
C LEU A 37 15.29 1.30 -7.31
N HIS A 38 15.69 0.09 -6.95
CA HIS A 38 17.06 -0.21 -6.56
C HIS A 38 18.05 0.03 -7.71
N GLY A 39 17.70 -0.39 -8.93
CA GLY A 39 18.48 -0.10 -10.12
C GLY A 39 18.70 1.41 -10.34
N ALA A 40 17.66 2.22 -10.15
CA ALA A 40 17.75 3.68 -10.24
C ALA A 40 18.64 4.29 -9.12
N VAL A 41 18.58 3.76 -7.89
CA VAL A 41 19.48 4.17 -6.80
C VAL A 41 20.93 3.81 -7.11
N LEU A 42 21.19 2.59 -7.61
CA LEU A 42 22.53 2.13 -7.98
C LEU A 42 23.14 2.91 -9.15
N ALA A 43 22.33 3.49 -10.02
CA ALA A 43 22.81 4.37 -11.08
C ALA A 43 23.45 5.67 -10.52
N LEU A 44 22.95 6.14 -9.35
CA LEU A 44 23.54 7.29 -8.65
C LEU A 44 24.68 6.88 -7.71
N ASP A 45 24.50 5.79 -6.98
CA ASP A 45 25.50 5.26 -6.06
C ASP A 45 25.61 3.74 -6.20
N PRO A 46 26.60 3.25 -6.98
CA PRO A 46 26.82 1.81 -7.17
C PRO A 46 27.14 1.03 -5.88
N ARG A 47 27.45 1.73 -4.76
CA ARG A 47 27.73 1.13 -3.46
C ARG A 47 26.60 1.28 -2.46
N ALA A 48 25.45 1.83 -2.88
CA ALA A 48 24.27 1.92 -2.02
C ALA A 48 23.84 0.52 -1.53
N SER A 49 23.42 0.45 -0.28
CA SER A 49 22.93 -0.82 0.28
C SER A 49 21.61 -1.27 -0.39
N PRO A 50 21.23 -2.55 -0.26
CA PRO A 50 19.90 -3.01 -0.66
C PRO A 50 18.79 -2.19 -0.02
N LEU A 51 17.67 -2.05 -0.74
CA LEU A 51 16.49 -1.34 -0.24
C LEU A 51 15.83 -2.09 0.93
N ARG A 52 15.33 -1.33 1.87
CA ARG A 52 14.49 -1.78 2.99
C ARG A 52 13.10 -1.17 2.85
N GLY A 53 12.17 -1.89 2.20
CA GLY A 53 10.81 -1.43 2.00
C GLY A 53 9.94 -1.51 3.27
N ALA A 54 9.00 -0.59 3.44
CA ALA A 54 8.08 -0.56 4.59
C ALA A 54 6.95 -1.58 4.47
N SER A 55 6.45 -1.81 3.27
CA SER A 55 5.29 -2.65 3.00
C SER A 55 5.46 -3.44 1.72
N ARG A 56 4.95 -4.66 1.69
CA ARG A 56 4.77 -5.40 0.43
C ARG A 56 3.39 -5.06 -0.11
N THR A 57 3.30 -4.72 -1.39
CA THR A 57 2.07 -4.64 -2.16
C THR A 57 2.01 -5.79 -3.15
N ASP A 58 0.81 -6.28 -3.43
CA ASP A 58 0.60 -7.40 -4.35
C ASP A 58 0.71 -6.94 -5.81
N ALA A 59 0.79 -7.91 -6.74
CA ALA A 59 0.76 -7.64 -8.18
C ALA A 59 -0.46 -6.79 -8.56
N GLY A 60 -0.25 -5.73 -9.34
CA GLY A 60 -1.29 -4.81 -9.79
C GLY A 60 -1.76 -3.78 -8.75
N VAL A 61 -1.26 -3.80 -7.52
CA VAL A 61 -1.59 -2.82 -6.47
C VAL A 61 -0.70 -1.58 -6.61
N HIS A 62 -1.30 -0.40 -6.53
CA HIS A 62 -0.62 0.90 -6.62
C HIS A 62 -0.08 1.38 -5.27
N ALA A 63 0.73 2.42 -5.29
CA ALA A 63 1.06 3.19 -4.10
C ALA A 63 1.20 4.69 -4.40
N GLN A 64 0.87 5.50 -3.40
CA GLN A 64 1.12 6.94 -3.38
C GLN A 64 2.21 7.30 -2.36
N GLY A 65 2.33 6.51 -1.28
CA GLY A 65 3.24 6.76 -0.17
C GLY A 65 3.91 5.49 0.36
N GLN A 66 4.49 4.66 -0.52
CA GLN A 66 5.39 3.59 -0.11
C GLN A 66 6.69 4.18 0.42
N LEU A 67 7.26 3.59 1.46
CA LEU A 67 8.55 4.02 2.02
C LEU A 67 9.62 2.95 1.77
N ALA A 68 10.80 3.43 1.35
CA ALA A 68 11.99 2.58 1.18
C ALA A 68 13.22 3.31 1.70
N ALA A 69 14.09 2.63 2.42
CA ALA A 69 15.35 3.18 2.92
C ALA A 69 16.55 2.37 2.40
N PHE A 70 17.68 3.05 2.28
CA PHE A 70 18.98 2.45 1.98
C PHE A 70 20.08 3.24 2.67
N ASP A 71 21.30 2.68 2.71
CA ASP A 71 22.48 3.35 3.25
C ASP A 71 23.44 3.71 2.14
N THR A 72 24.12 4.85 2.30
CA THR A 72 25.09 5.41 1.35
C THR A 72 26.23 6.11 2.09
N GLU A 73 27.42 6.12 1.48
CA GLU A 73 28.55 6.95 1.90
C GLU A 73 28.60 8.27 1.11
N ARG A 74 27.74 8.44 0.09
CA ARG A 74 27.70 9.65 -0.72
C ARG A 74 27.01 10.79 -0.01
N ASP A 75 27.61 11.96 -0.09
CA ASP A 75 27.02 13.21 0.39
C ASP A 75 26.15 13.86 -0.69
N ILE A 76 24.99 13.25 -0.94
CA ILE A 76 23.98 13.78 -1.86
C ILE A 76 22.81 14.32 -1.03
N PRO A 77 22.46 15.60 -1.16
CA PRO A 77 21.33 16.17 -0.43
C PRO A 77 20.00 15.54 -0.86
N SER A 78 18.98 15.59 0.00
CA SER A 78 17.65 15.00 -0.26
C SER A 78 17.07 15.39 -1.63
N LYS A 79 17.22 16.66 -2.04
CA LYS A 79 16.83 17.13 -3.39
C LYS A 79 17.57 16.37 -4.50
N GLY A 80 18.86 16.15 -4.32
CA GLY A 80 19.69 15.42 -5.29
C GLY A 80 19.23 13.98 -5.45
N TRP A 81 18.90 13.30 -4.36
CA TRP A 81 18.32 11.95 -4.40
C TRP A 81 16.99 11.92 -5.17
N VAL A 82 16.04 12.84 -4.86
CA VAL A 82 14.76 12.88 -5.56
C VAL A 82 14.96 13.10 -7.06
N LEU A 83 15.70 14.15 -7.44
CA LEU A 83 15.85 14.49 -8.85
C LEU A 83 16.68 13.44 -9.62
N GLY A 84 17.78 12.97 -9.02
CA GLY A 84 18.68 12.02 -9.68
C GLY A 84 18.05 10.66 -9.84
N VAL A 85 17.41 10.10 -8.79
CA VAL A 85 16.75 8.77 -8.91
C VAL A 85 15.65 8.81 -9.96
N ASN A 86 14.84 9.88 -9.99
CA ASN A 86 13.76 10.01 -10.99
C ASN A 86 14.24 10.08 -12.45
N GLN A 87 15.50 10.48 -12.71
CA GLN A 87 16.07 10.45 -14.06
C GLN A 87 16.29 9.01 -14.59
N HIS A 88 16.39 8.05 -13.68
CA HIS A 88 16.63 6.64 -14.00
C HIS A 88 15.38 5.75 -13.82
N LEU A 89 14.28 6.33 -13.32
CA LEU A 89 13.01 5.63 -13.13
C LEU A 89 12.15 5.70 -14.40
N PRO A 90 11.39 4.64 -14.71
CA PRO A 90 10.34 4.69 -15.73
C PRO A 90 9.15 5.53 -15.25
N ASP A 91 8.28 5.95 -16.18
CA ASP A 91 7.15 6.84 -15.92
C ASP A 91 6.12 6.31 -14.91
N ASP A 92 6.10 5.00 -14.67
CA ASP A 92 5.18 4.35 -13.75
C ASP A 92 5.70 4.23 -12.30
N VAL A 93 6.90 4.78 -12.01
CA VAL A 93 7.48 4.89 -10.66
C VAL A 93 8.07 6.28 -10.46
N ALA A 94 7.82 6.88 -9.29
CA ALA A 94 8.43 8.17 -8.95
C ALA A 94 8.79 8.25 -7.47
N VAL A 95 9.98 8.77 -7.17
CA VAL A 95 10.35 9.23 -5.83
C VAL A 95 9.72 10.61 -5.62
N ARG A 96 8.83 10.71 -4.64
CA ARG A 96 8.08 11.92 -4.32
C ARG A 96 8.79 12.81 -3.31
N SER A 97 9.46 12.19 -2.34
CA SER A 97 10.28 12.88 -1.37
C SER A 97 11.46 12.03 -0.91
N ALA A 98 12.46 12.69 -0.36
CA ALA A 98 13.59 12.04 0.31
C ALA A 98 13.95 12.79 1.59
N ARG A 99 14.48 12.07 2.57
CA ARG A 99 15.08 12.66 3.78
C ARG A 99 16.24 11.82 4.26
N GLU A 100 17.16 12.45 4.95
CA GLU A 100 18.22 11.77 5.66
C GLU A 100 17.66 11.11 6.94
N VAL A 101 18.13 9.92 7.23
CA VAL A 101 17.83 9.15 8.44
C VAL A 101 19.13 8.50 8.94
N PRO A 102 19.22 8.06 10.19
CA PRO A 102 20.35 7.25 10.64
C PRO A 102 20.56 6.01 9.77
N SER A 103 21.82 5.59 9.64
CA SER A 103 22.17 4.34 8.97
C SER A 103 21.42 3.15 9.57
N ALA A 104 21.14 2.15 8.75
CA ALA A 104 20.36 0.95 9.08
C ALA A 104 18.89 1.22 9.47
N PHE A 105 18.38 2.44 9.28
CA PHE A 105 16.95 2.73 9.51
C PHE A 105 16.08 1.81 8.67
N SER A 106 15.12 1.14 9.34
CA SER A 106 14.17 0.25 8.67
C SER A 106 12.74 0.80 8.80
N PRO A 107 12.14 1.29 7.71
CA PRO A 107 10.77 1.77 7.74
C PRO A 107 9.76 0.67 8.07
N ARG A 108 10.11 -0.61 7.85
CA ARG A 108 9.29 -1.76 8.23
C ARG A 108 9.15 -1.90 9.74
N PHE A 109 10.26 -1.80 10.47
CA PHE A 109 10.26 -1.96 11.94
C PHE A 109 9.80 -0.69 12.68
N SER A 110 9.90 0.46 12.01
CA SER A 110 9.43 1.76 12.54
C SER A 110 7.97 2.03 12.19
N ASN A 111 7.31 1.13 11.46
CA ASN A 111 5.92 1.27 11.03
C ASN A 111 4.96 1.23 12.22
N ARG A 112 3.98 2.14 12.24
CA ARG A 112 2.90 2.26 13.23
C ARG A 112 1.51 2.09 12.62
N GLY A 113 1.44 1.88 11.33
CA GLY A 113 0.19 1.68 10.62
C GLY A 113 0.30 2.08 9.16
N LYS A 114 -0.72 1.75 8.42
CA LYS A 114 -0.83 2.04 7.00
C LYS A 114 -2.24 2.45 6.67
N ARG A 115 -2.35 3.33 5.67
CA ARG A 115 -3.62 3.67 5.05
C ARG A 115 -3.66 3.13 3.63
N TYR A 116 -4.72 2.40 3.33
CA TYR A 116 -5.07 1.96 1.99
C TYR A 116 -6.35 2.64 1.52
N ARG A 117 -6.43 2.92 0.23
CA ARG A 117 -7.65 3.33 -0.45
C ARG A 117 -7.98 2.34 -1.53
N TYR A 118 -9.22 1.87 -1.52
CA TYR A 118 -9.75 1.03 -2.58
C TYR A 118 -10.84 1.80 -3.34
N ARG A 119 -10.67 2.03 -4.64
CA ARG A 119 -11.61 2.75 -5.49
C ARG A 119 -12.54 1.83 -6.23
N MET A 120 -13.82 2.18 -6.24
CA MET A 120 -14.86 1.56 -7.04
C MET A 120 -15.49 2.60 -7.96
N LEU A 121 -15.66 2.27 -9.23
CA LEU A 121 -16.45 3.05 -10.19
C LEU A 121 -17.87 2.47 -10.20
N VAL A 122 -18.82 3.18 -9.62
CA VAL A 122 -20.25 2.81 -9.59
C VAL A 122 -20.89 3.36 -10.86
N ASP A 123 -20.88 2.54 -11.91
CA ASP A 123 -21.39 2.91 -13.23
C ASP A 123 -21.75 1.65 -14.02
N GLU A 124 -22.90 1.66 -14.73
CA GLU A 124 -23.29 0.58 -15.63
C GLU A 124 -22.37 0.49 -16.85
N VAL A 125 -21.78 1.62 -17.25
CA VAL A 125 -20.86 1.72 -18.38
C VAL A 125 -19.43 1.82 -17.91
N ARG A 126 -18.51 1.12 -18.57
CA ARG A 126 -17.08 1.25 -18.30
C ARG A 126 -16.57 2.64 -18.70
N ASP A 127 -15.68 3.21 -17.88
CA ASP A 127 -14.93 4.42 -18.18
C ASP A 127 -13.44 4.05 -18.37
N PRO A 128 -12.87 4.19 -19.58
CA PRO A 128 -11.46 3.83 -19.85
C PRO A 128 -10.44 4.56 -18.99
N ARG A 129 -10.77 5.77 -18.47
CA ARG A 129 -9.89 6.54 -17.57
C ARG A 129 -9.64 5.85 -16.24
N TRP A 130 -10.60 5.01 -15.79
CA TRP A 130 -10.56 4.31 -14.51
C TRP A 130 -10.24 2.82 -14.62
N ARG A 131 -9.99 2.31 -15.85
CA ARG A 131 -9.82 0.86 -16.09
C ARG A 131 -8.75 0.20 -15.24
N SER A 132 -7.68 0.93 -14.91
CA SER A 132 -6.54 0.44 -14.12
C SER A 132 -6.45 1.05 -12.72
N ARG A 133 -7.46 1.85 -12.29
CA ARG A 133 -7.40 2.59 -11.02
C ARG A 133 -8.66 2.49 -10.18
N ALA A 134 -9.71 1.84 -10.69
CA ALA A 134 -10.96 1.61 -9.96
C ALA A 134 -11.65 0.33 -10.45
N TRP A 135 -12.21 -0.42 -9.53
CA TRP A 135 -13.04 -1.58 -9.85
C TRP A 135 -14.44 -1.12 -10.26
N ARG A 136 -14.87 -1.43 -11.49
CA ARG A 136 -16.22 -1.13 -11.91
C ARG A 136 -17.24 -2.04 -11.25
N VAL A 137 -18.18 -1.43 -10.56
CA VAL A 137 -19.31 -2.09 -9.91
C VAL A 137 -20.60 -1.43 -10.42
N PRO A 138 -21.44 -2.11 -11.22
CA PRO A 138 -22.58 -1.46 -11.88
C PRO A 138 -23.59 -0.83 -10.92
N VAL A 139 -23.89 -1.50 -9.81
CA VAL A 139 -24.81 -1.05 -8.77
C VAL A 139 -24.21 -1.33 -7.41
N LEU A 140 -24.33 -0.38 -6.48
CA LEU A 140 -23.78 -0.50 -5.14
C LEU A 140 -24.65 0.27 -4.13
N ASP A 141 -25.24 -0.44 -3.19
CA ASP A 141 -25.92 0.14 -2.02
C ASP A 141 -24.88 0.59 -1.00
N LEU A 142 -24.65 1.91 -0.93
CA LEU A 142 -23.61 2.48 -0.07
C LEU A 142 -23.92 2.38 1.41
N ASP A 143 -25.19 2.37 1.80
CA ASP A 143 -25.59 2.25 3.21
C ASP A 143 -25.25 0.86 3.74
N LYS A 144 -25.48 -0.16 2.94
CA LYS A 144 -25.04 -1.53 3.25
C LYS A 144 -23.52 -1.63 3.33
N VAL A 145 -22.78 -1.08 2.35
CA VAL A 145 -21.31 -1.04 2.38
C VAL A 145 -20.79 -0.35 3.65
N ALA A 146 -21.39 0.79 4.02
CA ALA A 146 -21.03 1.52 5.23
C ALA A 146 -21.34 0.73 6.53
N GLY A 147 -22.42 -0.05 6.53
CA GLY A 147 -22.73 -0.98 7.62
C GLY A 147 -21.65 -2.03 7.83
N GLU A 148 -21.21 -2.67 6.76
CA GLU A 148 -20.14 -3.66 6.76
C GLU A 148 -18.78 -3.03 7.14
N ALA A 149 -18.51 -1.79 6.71
CA ALA A 149 -17.29 -1.07 7.05
C ALA A 149 -17.16 -0.86 8.56
N ARG A 150 -18.22 -0.43 9.23
CA ARG A 150 -18.25 -0.27 10.69
C ARG A 150 -18.00 -1.58 11.45
N ALA A 151 -18.51 -2.70 10.92
CA ALA A 151 -18.30 -4.01 11.54
C ALA A 151 -16.83 -4.50 11.47
N ALA A 152 -16.02 -3.92 10.60
CA ALA A 152 -14.60 -4.27 10.46
C ALA A 152 -13.69 -3.44 11.37
N GLU A 153 -14.17 -2.30 11.92
CA GLU A 153 -13.36 -1.47 12.81
C GLU A 153 -13.11 -2.15 14.15
N GLY A 154 -11.94 -1.89 14.72
CA GLY A 154 -11.52 -2.47 15.98
C GLY A 154 -10.47 -3.56 15.84
N THR A 155 -10.24 -4.28 16.93
CA THR A 155 -9.28 -5.40 17.02
C THR A 155 -10.03 -6.71 16.87
N HIS A 156 -9.73 -7.44 15.79
CA HIS A 156 -10.40 -8.70 15.47
C HIS A 156 -9.41 -9.74 14.96
N ASP A 157 -9.82 -11.01 14.99
CA ASP A 157 -9.14 -12.08 14.29
C ASP A 157 -9.62 -12.11 12.83
N PHE A 158 -8.78 -11.60 11.91
CA PHE A 158 -9.08 -11.53 10.49
C PHE A 158 -8.70 -12.79 9.70
N ALA A 159 -8.64 -13.96 10.34
CA ALA A 159 -8.33 -15.22 9.64
C ALA A 159 -9.26 -15.46 8.44
N GLY A 160 -10.55 -15.09 8.52
CA GLY A 160 -11.51 -15.18 7.42
C GLY A 160 -11.21 -14.24 6.25
N PHE A 161 -10.34 -13.25 6.41
CA PHE A 161 -9.92 -12.28 5.39
C PHE A 161 -8.49 -12.50 4.90
N ARG A 162 -7.96 -13.69 5.11
CA ARG A 162 -6.65 -14.12 4.66
C ARG A 162 -6.74 -14.97 3.40
N SER A 163 -5.84 -14.74 2.43
CA SER A 163 -5.74 -15.60 1.24
C SER A 163 -5.19 -16.97 1.57
N THR A 164 -5.60 -17.96 0.81
CA THR A 164 -4.98 -19.29 0.79
C THR A 164 -3.48 -19.15 0.51
N GLY A 165 -2.64 -19.80 1.31
CA GLY A 165 -1.17 -19.73 1.20
C GLY A 165 -0.53 -18.67 2.09
N ASP A 166 -1.29 -17.89 2.86
CA ASP A 166 -0.73 -17.10 3.96
C ASP A 166 -0.63 -17.99 5.20
N GLU A 167 0.59 -18.35 5.60
CA GLU A 167 0.87 -19.29 6.70
C GLU A 167 1.02 -18.59 8.08
N ARG A 168 0.75 -17.28 8.17
CA ARG A 168 0.89 -16.56 9.44
C ARG A 168 -0.05 -17.12 10.48
N VAL A 169 0.50 -17.43 11.65
CA VAL A 169 -0.25 -17.94 12.82
C VAL A 169 -1.04 -16.80 13.46
N ASP A 170 -0.40 -15.63 13.60
CA ASP A 170 -1.06 -14.43 14.14
C ASP A 170 -1.87 -13.73 13.05
N THR A 171 -3.19 -13.78 13.22
CA THR A 171 -4.19 -13.17 12.32
C THR A 171 -4.98 -12.03 12.97
N VAL A 172 -4.66 -11.69 14.23
CA VAL A 172 -5.29 -10.57 14.93
C VAL A 172 -4.71 -9.25 14.39
N ARG A 173 -5.60 -8.32 14.00
CA ARG A 173 -5.23 -6.99 13.49
C ARG A 173 -6.18 -5.95 14.07
N THR A 174 -5.67 -4.72 14.15
CA THR A 174 -6.46 -3.58 14.57
C THR A 174 -6.69 -2.65 13.38
N LEU A 175 -7.95 -2.49 12.97
CA LEU A 175 -8.36 -1.49 12.00
C LEU A 175 -8.87 -0.26 12.74
N ALA A 176 -8.09 0.81 12.71
CA ALA A 176 -8.43 2.06 13.41
C ALA A 176 -9.55 2.83 12.70
N ARG A 177 -9.69 2.61 11.38
CA ARG A 177 -10.72 3.25 10.56
C ARG A 177 -11.04 2.41 9.32
N VAL A 178 -12.32 2.25 9.04
CA VAL A 178 -12.82 1.71 7.78
C VAL A 178 -13.96 2.59 7.30
N ALA A 179 -13.70 3.49 6.36
CA ALA A 179 -14.65 4.52 5.94
C ALA A 179 -15.01 4.40 4.46
N VAL A 180 -16.27 4.68 4.14
CA VAL A 180 -16.78 4.78 2.77
C VAL A 180 -16.87 6.25 2.42
N GLU A 181 -16.18 6.68 1.38
CA GLU A 181 -16.06 8.07 0.96
C GLU A 181 -16.49 8.23 -0.51
N ARG A 182 -17.25 9.29 -0.83
CA ARG A 182 -17.46 9.72 -2.22
C ARG A 182 -16.29 10.61 -2.65
N GLU A 183 -15.81 10.42 -3.86
CA GLU A 183 -14.76 11.27 -4.44
C GLU A 183 -15.37 12.44 -5.23
N THR A 184 -14.54 13.31 -5.82
CA THR A 184 -14.98 14.45 -6.62
C THR A 184 -15.82 14.01 -7.84
N ASP A 185 -15.47 12.92 -8.51
CA ASP A 185 -16.35 12.26 -9.47
C ASP A 185 -17.41 11.50 -8.68
N PRO A 186 -18.71 11.87 -8.75
CA PRO A 186 -19.77 11.27 -7.93
C PRO A 186 -19.97 9.77 -8.20
N ARG A 187 -19.44 9.25 -9.30
CA ARG A 187 -19.45 7.81 -9.63
C ARG A 187 -18.35 7.04 -8.89
N LEU A 188 -17.34 7.75 -8.36
CA LEU A 188 -16.26 7.12 -7.62
C LEU A 188 -16.59 7.05 -6.13
N VAL A 189 -16.48 5.84 -5.62
CA VAL A 189 -16.60 5.53 -4.20
C VAL A 189 -15.31 4.86 -3.74
N SER A 190 -14.77 5.33 -2.63
CA SER A 190 -13.58 4.76 -2.00
C SER A 190 -13.91 4.12 -0.67
N VAL A 191 -13.29 2.98 -0.40
CA VAL A 191 -13.16 2.42 0.94
C VAL A 191 -11.74 2.72 1.43
N VAL A 192 -11.64 3.52 2.49
CA VAL A 192 -10.37 3.85 3.16
C VAL A 192 -10.22 2.92 4.36
N VAL A 193 -9.10 2.23 4.45
CA VAL A 193 -8.80 1.30 5.53
C VAL A 193 -7.48 1.70 6.18
N GLU A 194 -7.53 2.03 7.47
CA GLU A 194 -6.34 2.32 8.28
C GLU A 194 -6.18 1.24 9.36
N GLY A 195 -4.98 0.70 9.48
CA GLY A 195 -4.68 -0.34 10.47
C GLY A 195 -3.19 -0.49 10.73
N ASP A 196 -2.88 -1.21 11.78
CA ASP A 196 -1.50 -1.48 12.24
C ASP A 196 -0.74 -2.37 11.27
N ALA A 197 -1.39 -3.44 10.81
CA ALA A 197 -0.84 -4.41 9.87
C ALA A 197 -1.96 -5.10 9.07
N PHE A 198 -1.58 -5.76 7.98
CA PHE A 198 -2.53 -6.43 7.10
C PHE A 198 -2.05 -7.83 6.72
N LEU A 199 -2.99 -8.77 6.61
CA LEU A 199 -2.76 -10.10 6.07
C LEU A 199 -2.70 -10.05 4.53
N TYR A 200 -2.25 -11.12 3.92
CA TYR A 200 -2.20 -11.21 2.46
C TYR A 200 -3.59 -11.10 1.84
N ASN A 201 -3.77 -10.16 0.91
CA ASN A 201 -5.03 -9.79 0.28
C ASN A 201 -6.15 -9.29 1.22
N MET A 202 -5.88 -9.06 2.51
CA MET A 202 -6.90 -8.74 3.51
C MET A 202 -7.81 -7.58 3.08
N VAL A 203 -7.27 -6.44 2.69
CA VAL A 203 -8.06 -5.26 2.29
C VAL A 203 -8.92 -5.57 1.06
N ARG A 204 -8.40 -6.32 0.10
CA ARG A 204 -9.14 -6.69 -1.11
C ARG A 204 -10.28 -7.65 -0.81
N ILE A 205 -10.09 -8.63 0.09
CA ILE A 205 -11.15 -9.55 0.51
C ILE A 205 -12.21 -8.79 1.31
N LEU A 206 -11.79 -7.90 2.21
CA LEU A 206 -12.70 -7.08 3.00
C LEU A 206 -13.59 -6.22 2.10
N VAL A 207 -13.00 -5.45 1.19
CA VAL A 207 -13.74 -4.60 0.25
C VAL A 207 -14.61 -5.43 -0.70
N GLY A 208 -14.11 -6.58 -1.16
CA GLY A 208 -14.90 -7.50 -1.99
C GLY A 208 -16.13 -8.02 -1.26
N THR A 209 -16.01 -8.35 0.02
CA THR A 209 -17.14 -8.77 0.88
C THR A 209 -18.15 -7.63 1.04
N MET A 210 -17.69 -6.43 1.37
CA MET A 210 -18.55 -5.23 1.46
C MET A 210 -19.28 -4.95 0.14
N ALA A 211 -18.57 -5.05 -0.99
CA ALA A 211 -19.16 -4.84 -2.30
C ALA A 211 -20.18 -5.94 -2.66
N ASP A 212 -19.94 -7.19 -2.29
CA ASP A 212 -20.90 -8.28 -2.54
C ASP A 212 -22.18 -8.11 -1.69
N VAL A 213 -22.09 -7.57 -0.46
CA VAL A 213 -23.26 -7.15 0.33
C VAL A 213 -23.97 -5.97 -0.31
N GLY A 214 -23.24 -4.92 -0.71
CA GLY A 214 -23.83 -3.75 -1.38
C GLY A 214 -24.49 -4.06 -2.73
N ARG A 215 -24.11 -5.17 -3.38
CA ARG A 215 -24.71 -5.67 -4.63
C ARG A 215 -25.81 -6.68 -4.40
N GLY A 216 -26.13 -7.01 -3.15
CA GLY A 216 -27.12 -8.02 -2.79
C GLY A 216 -26.71 -9.46 -3.11
N ARG A 217 -25.40 -9.76 -3.26
CA ARG A 217 -24.87 -11.10 -3.45
C ARG A 217 -24.63 -11.84 -2.15
N LEU A 218 -24.38 -11.09 -1.09
CA LEU A 218 -24.29 -11.58 0.28
C LEU A 218 -25.31 -10.83 1.15
N GLU A 219 -25.77 -11.48 2.19
CA GLU A 219 -26.62 -10.86 3.19
C GLU A 219 -25.83 -9.88 4.07
N ALA A 220 -26.50 -8.84 4.56
CA ALA A 220 -25.90 -7.91 5.52
C ALA A 220 -25.33 -8.63 6.75
N GLY A 221 -24.25 -8.11 7.31
CA GLY A 221 -23.52 -8.71 8.42
C GLY A 221 -22.49 -9.77 7.97
N ALA A 222 -22.19 -9.86 6.66
CA ALA A 222 -21.22 -10.85 6.15
C ALA A 222 -19.80 -10.62 6.71
N VAL A 223 -19.39 -9.36 6.90
CA VAL A 223 -18.09 -9.03 7.51
C VAL A 223 -18.02 -9.53 8.95
N ALA A 224 -19.03 -9.27 9.76
CA ALA A 224 -19.09 -9.75 11.15
C ALA A 224 -19.07 -11.28 11.21
N ARG A 225 -19.89 -11.96 10.39
CA ARG A 225 -19.92 -13.43 10.34
C ARG A 225 -18.57 -14.03 9.92
N ALA A 226 -17.85 -13.40 8.98
CA ALA A 226 -16.54 -13.89 8.55
C ALA A 226 -15.45 -13.66 9.61
N ILE A 227 -15.56 -12.61 10.43
CA ILE A 227 -14.70 -12.36 11.58
C ILE A 227 -14.98 -13.42 12.66
N GLU A 228 -16.22 -13.60 13.06
CA GLU A 228 -16.63 -14.55 14.10
C GLU A 228 -16.29 -15.99 13.73
N GLY A 229 -16.63 -16.37 12.49
CA GLY A 229 -16.40 -17.72 11.99
C GLY A 229 -14.96 -18.03 11.61
N ARG A 230 -14.08 -17.02 11.45
CA ARG A 230 -12.67 -17.17 11.04
C ARG A 230 -12.48 -18.00 9.77
N ASP A 231 -13.48 -18.01 8.93
CA ASP A 231 -13.55 -18.87 7.75
C ASP A 231 -13.63 -18.02 6.47
N ARG A 232 -12.64 -18.22 5.56
CA ARG A 232 -12.58 -17.54 4.27
C ARG A 232 -13.83 -17.76 3.41
N ARG A 233 -14.52 -18.88 3.58
CA ARG A 233 -15.75 -19.23 2.84
C ARG A 233 -16.94 -18.33 3.21
N LEU A 234 -16.92 -17.68 4.38
CA LEU A 234 -17.95 -16.74 4.81
C LEU A 234 -17.72 -15.34 4.24
N ALA A 235 -16.52 -15.04 3.78
CA ALA A 235 -16.20 -13.77 3.12
C ALA A 235 -16.51 -13.82 1.62
N GLY A 236 -16.70 -12.63 1.02
CA GLY A 236 -17.00 -12.47 -0.39
C GLY A 236 -15.79 -12.63 -1.32
N THR A 237 -15.95 -12.12 -2.53
CA THR A 237 -14.92 -12.16 -3.57
C THR A 237 -13.67 -11.36 -3.16
N THR A 238 -12.50 -11.76 -3.67
CA THR A 238 -11.31 -10.91 -3.59
C THR A 238 -11.41 -9.82 -4.66
N ALA A 239 -11.56 -8.57 -4.22
CA ALA A 239 -11.65 -7.43 -5.13
C ALA A 239 -10.38 -7.30 -6.02
N PRO A 240 -10.50 -6.85 -7.28
CA PRO A 240 -9.37 -6.70 -8.20
C PRO A 240 -8.25 -5.82 -7.62
N ALA A 241 -6.99 -6.15 -7.92
CA ALA A 241 -5.83 -5.44 -7.38
C ALA A 241 -5.78 -3.96 -7.80
N HIS A 242 -6.16 -3.67 -9.05
CA HIS A 242 -6.07 -2.33 -9.66
C HIS A 242 -6.95 -1.25 -8.99
N GLY A 243 -7.90 -1.62 -8.14
CA GLY A 243 -8.65 -0.64 -7.33
C GLY A 243 -7.90 -0.21 -6.07
N LEU A 244 -6.86 -0.94 -5.66
CA LEU A 244 -6.17 -0.74 -4.38
C LEU A 244 -4.92 0.11 -4.54
N ALA A 245 -4.75 1.10 -3.66
CA ALA A 245 -3.53 1.88 -3.51
C ALA A 245 -3.10 1.97 -2.04
N LEU A 246 -1.82 1.75 -1.77
CA LEU A 246 -1.18 2.13 -0.50
C LEU A 246 -1.03 3.65 -0.50
N GLU A 247 -1.87 4.36 0.27
CA GLU A 247 -1.82 5.83 0.33
C GLU A 247 -0.68 6.33 1.21
N GLN A 248 -0.49 5.70 2.37
CA GLN A 248 0.47 6.17 3.36
C GLN A 248 0.97 5.03 4.24
N VAL A 249 2.24 5.13 4.61
CA VAL A 249 2.83 4.36 5.71
C VAL A 249 3.19 5.32 6.83
N HIS A 250 2.66 5.07 8.02
CA HIS A 250 2.98 5.85 9.22
C HIS A 250 4.20 5.26 9.91
N VAL A 251 5.28 6.03 10.00
CA VAL A 251 6.52 5.60 10.66
C VAL A 251 6.89 6.55 11.78
N VAL A 252 7.49 6.02 12.83
CA VAL A 252 8.19 6.84 13.83
C VAL A 252 9.58 7.12 13.30
N LEU A 253 9.87 8.40 13.04
CA LEU A 253 11.20 8.83 12.66
C LEU A 253 12.10 8.91 13.89
N PRO A 254 13.36 8.48 13.78
CA PRO A 254 14.30 8.58 14.88
C PRO A 254 14.72 10.05 15.11
N PRO A 255 15.23 10.37 16.31
CA PRO A 255 15.90 11.66 16.54
C PRO A 255 17.01 11.90 15.50
N GLY A 256 17.12 13.12 15.01
CA GLY A 256 18.13 13.48 13.98
C GLY A 256 17.73 13.16 12.55
N ALA A 257 16.50 12.65 12.30
CA ALA A 257 15.98 12.55 10.94
C ALA A 257 15.87 13.96 10.33
N GLY A 258 16.43 14.14 9.13
CA GLY A 258 16.40 15.38 8.38
C GLY A 258 15.00 15.76 7.90
N GLU A 259 14.85 17.02 7.48
CA GLU A 259 13.62 17.48 6.83
C GLU A 259 13.47 16.83 5.44
N PRO A 260 12.25 16.53 5.02
CA PRO A 260 12.02 15.98 3.68
C PRO A 260 12.21 17.05 2.62
N TRP A 261 12.59 16.62 1.43
CA TRP A 261 12.49 17.46 0.24
C TRP A 261 11.64 16.73 -0.82
N PRO A 262 10.65 17.39 -1.46
CA PRO A 262 10.04 18.67 -1.03
C PRO A 262 9.34 18.57 0.32
N ARG A 263 9.12 19.73 0.93
CA ARG A 263 8.40 19.87 2.21
C ARG A 263 6.90 19.80 2.02
#